data_898a09bbcf563a926ff06a3037db6458
#
_entry.id   898a09bbcf563a926ff06a3037db6458
#
_cell.length_a   1.000
_cell.length_b   1.000
_cell.length_c   1.000
_cell.angle_alpha   90.00
_cell.angle_beta   90.00
_cell.angle_gamma   90.00
#
_symmetry.space_group_name_H-M   'P 1'
#
loop_
_entity.id
_entity.type
_entity.pdbx_description
1 polymer ?
#
loop_
_entity_poly.entity_id
_entity_poly.type
_entity_poly.pdbx_seq_one_letter_code
_entity_poly.pdbx_strand_id
1 'polypeptide(L)'
;PTYGAVSRYGLIAMASSLDQIGVLAKNVADTKIVFDAIKGQDEKDATSAEIRNSKSEIRNKFKNNLKNLKIGIPKEYFVKGIDSEVEKHVKDLIKKAEELGAEIIEVSLPHTEYALSVYYIIQPAEASANLARYDGVRYGQQCGLTPADTQTDADNLINVYKNTRAKFLGPEVKRRIMLGTYVLSAGYFDAYYKKAQQVRTLIREDFKKVFSEVDLLITPTTPTPAFKIGEKISDPLTMYLEDIFTVPINLAGLPAISIPCGKTESGLPIGAQLIGPWWQEEMLFRTGEKLETRN
;
A
#
# COMPACT_ATOMS: atom_id res chain seq x y z
N PRO A 1 -1.26 -1.98 -8.00
CA PRO A 1 -0.78 -1.30 -9.20
C PRO A 1 0.17 -0.16 -8.87
N THR A 2 0.89 0.36 -9.88
CA THR A 2 1.62 1.62 -9.80
C THR A 2 0.64 2.76 -9.45
N TYR A 3 1.08 3.71 -8.61
CA TYR A 3 0.27 4.88 -8.29
C TYR A 3 -0.12 5.63 -9.58
N GLY A 4 -1.42 5.80 -9.79
CA GLY A 4 -1.98 6.40 -11.00
C GLY A 4 -2.28 5.43 -12.15
N ALA A 5 -2.01 4.12 -12.01
CA ALA A 5 -2.37 3.13 -13.02
C ALA A 5 -3.88 2.85 -13.10
N VAL A 6 -4.60 3.10 -12.01
CA VAL A 6 -6.07 2.98 -11.91
C VAL A 6 -6.61 4.31 -11.40
N SER A 7 -7.68 4.80 -12.03
CA SER A 7 -8.36 6.02 -11.60
C SER A 7 -8.94 5.88 -10.20
N ARG A 8 -8.84 6.94 -9.42
CA ARG A 8 -9.44 7.06 -8.07
C ARG A 8 -10.71 7.93 -8.08
N TYR A 9 -11.19 8.31 -9.25
CA TYR A 9 -12.42 9.09 -9.35
C TYR A 9 -13.61 8.32 -8.73
N GLY A 10 -14.33 8.98 -7.84
CA GLY A 10 -15.42 8.36 -7.07
C GLY A 10 -14.99 7.70 -5.75
N LEU A 11 -13.69 7.54 -5.49
CA LEU A 11 -13.18 7.07 -4.21
C LEU A 11 -13.19 8.21 -3.17
N ILE A 12 -13.60 7.90 -1.95
CA ILE A 12 -13.41 8.82 -0.82
C ILE A 12 -11.92 8.93 -0.53
N ALA A 13 -11.34 10.11 -0.76
CA ALA A 13 -9.91 10.33 -0.55
C ALA A 13 -9.57 10.26 0.95
N MET A 14 -8.65 9.38 1.31
CA MET A 14 -8.06 9.29 2.64
C MET A 14 -6.69 9.97 2.66
N ALA A 15 -5.73 9.43 1.91
CA ALA A 15 -4.40 10.00 1.77
C ALA A 15 -4.07 10.10 0.27
N SER A 16 -4.27 11.28 -0.31
CA SER A 16 -4.28 11.48 -1.76
C SER A 16 -3.00 11.03 -2.47
N SER A 17 -1.84 11.07 -1.79
CA SER A 17 -0.57 10.63 -2.35
C SER A 17 -0.29 9.14 -2.16
N LEU A 18 -1.17 8.40 -1.46
CA LEU A 18 -1.01 7.00 -1.09
C LEU A 18 -2.18 6.13 -1.54
N ASP A 19 -3.38 6.70 -1.68
CA ASP A 19 -4.58 5.94 -2.07
C ASP A 19 -4.39 5.25 -3.42
N GLN A 20 -4.63 3.94 -3.45
CA GLN A 20 -4.52 3.11 -4.65
C GLN A 20 -5.66 2.09 -4.66
N ILE A 21 -6.31 1.91 -5.83
CA ILE A 21 -7.30 0.86 -6.04
C ILE A 21 -6.57 -0.39 -6.50
N GLY A 22 -6.73 -1.47 -5.76
CA GLY A 22 -6.14 -2.78 -6.05
C GLY A 22 -7.20 -3.85 -6.30
N VAL A 23 -6.76 -5.00 -6.80
CA VAL A 23 -7.60 -6.15 -7.09
C VAL A 23 -7.31 -7.27 -6.10
N LEU A 24 -8.36 -7.89 -5.56
CA LEU A 24 -8.32 -9.08 -4.73
C LEU A 24 -9.04 -10.20 -5.45
N ALA A 25 -8.35 -11.29 -5.76
CA ALA A 25 -8.92 -12.46 -6.43
C ALA A 25 -8.30 -13.76 -5.88
N LYS A 26 -8.79 -14.91 -6.33
CA LYS A 26 -8.33 -16.22 -5.84
C LYS A 26 -7.00 -16.65 -6.41
N ASN A 27 -6.60 -16.10 -7.54
CA ASN A 27 -5.36 -16.42 -8.24
C ASN A 27 -4.86 -15.22 -9.05
N VAL A 28 -3.63 -15.32 -9.54
CA VAL A 28 -2.98 -14.23 -10.29
C VAL A 28 -3.67 -13.97 -11.63
N ALA A 29 -4.15 -14.99 -12.32
CA ALA A 29 -4.81 -14.84 -13.61
C ALA A 29 -6.12 -14.04 -13.50
N ASP A 30 -6.96 -14.33 -12.50
CA ASP A 30 -8.18 -13.58 -12.23
C ASP A 30 -7.87 -12.13 -11.81
N THR A 31 -6.84 -11.93 -10.99
CA THR A 31 -6.35 -10.60 -10.60
C THR A 31 -5.98 -9.79 -11.84
N LYS A 32 -5.27 -10.41 -12.79
CA LYS A 32 -4.87 -9.77 -14.05
C LYS A 32 -6.08 -9.38 -14.90
N ILE A 33 -7.07 -10.26 -15.04
CA ILE A 33 -8.29 -9.99 -15.84
C ILE A 33 -9.00 -8.74 -15.31
N VAL A 34 -9.20 -8.66 -13.99
CA VAL A 34 -9.87 -7.51 -13.37
C VAL A 34 -9.01 -6.25 -13.48
N PHE A 35 -7.70 -6.35 -13.22
CA PHE A 35 -6.78 -5.22 -13.38
C PHE A 35 -6.79 -4.67 -14.80
N ASP A 36 -6.74 -5.54 -15.81
CA ASP A 36 -6.76 -5.14 -17.24
C ASP A 36 -8.07 -4.40 -17.61
N ALA A 37 -9.17 -4.68 -16.91
CA ALA A 37 -10.45 -4.02 -17.12
C ALA A 37 -10.54 -2.63 -16.46
N ILE A 38 -9.84 -2.39 -15.33
CA ILE A 38 -9.95 -1.15 -14.55
C ILE A 38 -8.78 -0.18 -14.75
N LYS A 39 -7.65 -0.65 -15.33
CA LYS A 39 -6.47 0.20 -15.56
C LYS A 39 -6.71 1.18 -16.70
N GLY A 40 -6.07 2.35 -16.61
CA GLY A 40 -6.04 3.33 -17.70
C GLY A 40 -6.12 4.76 -17.22
N GLN A 41 -5.97 5.67 -18.17
CA GLN A 41 -6.09 7.10 -17.92
C GLN A 41 -7.57 7.49 -17.83
N ASP A 42 -7.88 8.35 -16.87
CA ASP A 42 -9.21 8.95 -16.66
C ASP A 42 -9.07 10.47 -16.58
N GLU A 43 -9.75 11.20 -17.44
CA GLU A 43 -9.73 12.67 -17.46
C GLU A 43 -10.24 13.29 -16.15
N LYS A 44 -11.02 12.55 -15.36
CA LYS A 44 -11.56 12.99 -14.08
C LYS A 44 -10.59 12.77 -12.90
N ASP A 45 -9.49 12.07 -13.10
CA ASP A 45 -8.42 11.92 -12.11
C ASP A 45 -7.09 12.42 -12.67
N ALA A 46 -6.68 13.62 -12.27
CA ALA A 46 -5.43 14.24 -12.70
C ALA A 46 -4.16 13.45 -12.35
N THR A 47 -4.26 12.45 -11.47
CA THR A 47 -3.13 11.57 -11.09
C THR A 47 -3.09 10.29 -11.91
N SER A 48 -4.16 9.96 -12.64
CA SER A 48 -4.17 8.79 -13.51
C SER A 48 -3.30 9.01 -14.75
N ALA A 49 -2.67 7.93 -15.20
CA ALA A 49 -1.79 7.98 -16.37
C ALA A 49 -1.95 6.73 -17.22
N GLU A 50 -1.65 6.87 -18.52
CA GLU A 50 -1.62 5.74 -19.42
C GLU A 50 -0.43 4.82 -19.11
N ILE A 51 -0.68 3.53 -18.97
CA ILE A 51 0.37 2.52 -18.79
C ILE A 51 1.07 2.33 -20.16
N ARG A 52 2.20 2.98 -20.34
CA ARG A 52 3.03 2.84 -21.54
C ARG A 52 3.93 1.60 -21.42
N ASN A 53 3.33 0.42 -21.53
CA ASN A 53 4.11 -0.81 -21.58
C ASN A 53 4.75 -0.98 -22.96
N SER A 54 6.07 -1.09 -23.01
CA SER A 54 6.77 -1.66 -24.15
C SER A 54 6.51 -3.17 -24.18
N LYS A 55 5.36 -3.56 -24.74
CA LYS A 55 4.92 -4.98 -24.83
C LYS A 55 5.99 -5.89 -25.46
N SER A 56 6.92 -5.34 -26.23
CA SER A 56 7.98 -6.07 -26.93
C SER A 56 9.13 -6.54 -26.03
N GLU A 57 9.58 -5.71 -25.08
CA GLU A 57 10.72 -6.04 -24.22
C GLU A 57 10.36 -7.10 -23.17
N ILE A 58 9.17 -6.97 -22.56
CA ILE A 58 8.67 -7.95 -21.59
C ILE A 58 8.41 -9.29 -22.26
N ARG A 59 7.86 -9.29 -23.49
CA ARG A 59 7.51 -10.53 -24.20
C ARG A 59 8.72 -11.40 -24.53
N ASN A 60 9.90 -10.80 -24.70
CA ASN A 60 11.13 -11.51 -25.04
C ASN A 60 11.84 -12.12 -23.82
N LYS A 61 11.65 -11.57 -22.61
CA LYS A 61 12.23 -12.10 -21.36
C LYS A 61 11.53 -13.37 -20.85
N PHE A 62 10.24 -13.58 -21.19
CA PHE A 62 9.40 -14.65 -20.63
C PHE A 62 8.93 -15.67 -21.67
N LYS A 63 9.79 -16.60 -22.11
CA LYS A 63 9.25 -17.70 -22.96
C LYS A 63 8.54 -18.75 -22.10
N ASN A 64 9.12 -19.59 -21.33
CA ASN A 64 8.42 -20.62 -20.55
C ASN A 64 8.98 -20.86 -19.14
N ASN A 65 9.98 -20.09 -18.74
CA ASN A 65 10.65 -20.18 -17.44
C ASN A 65 11.02 -18.77 -16.96
N LEU A 66 11.64 -18.67 -15.80
CA LEU A 66 12.15 -17.41 -15.25
C LEU A 66 13.61 -17.12 -15.67
N LYS A 67 14.09 -17.81 -16.73
CA LYS A 67 15.46 -17.67 -17.22
C LYS A 67 15.77 -16.21 -17.59
N ASN A 68 16.89 -15.71 -17.13
CA ASN A 68 17.35 -14.33 -17.30
C ASN A 68 16.56 -13.27 -16.48
N LEU A 69 15.68 -13.70 -15.56
CA LEU A 69 15.05 -12.77 -14.63
C LEU A 69 15.92 -12.62 -13.40
N LYS A 70 16.30 -11.41 -13.07
CA LYS A 70 17.03 -11.07 -11.86
C LYS A 70 16.05 -10.72 -10.75
N ILE A 71 16.07 -11.47 -9.67
CA ILE A 71 15.17 -11.28 -8.53
C ILE A 71 15.99 -10.83 -7.34
N GLY A 72 15.70 -9.63 -6.85
CA GLY A 72 16.32 -9.07 -5.66
C GLY A 72 15.65 -9.54 -4.38
N ILE A 73 16.46 -9.83 -3.38
CA ILE A 73 16.00 -10.16 -2.02
C ILE A 73 16.54 -9.09 -1.07
N PRO A 74 15.69 -8.15 -0.63
CA PRO A 74 16.14 -7.11 0.28
C PRO A 74 16.41 -7.66 1.68
N LYS A 75 17.63 -7.51 2.17
CA LYS A 75 18.03 -8.01 3.50
C LYS A 75 17.22 -7.41 4.65
N GLU A 76 16.72 -6.19 4.49
CA GLU A 76 15.93 -5.47 5.49
C GLU A 76 14.53 -6.08 5.71
N TYR A 77 14.09 -6.98 4.82
CA TYR A 77 12.80 -7.65 4.93
C TYR A 77 12.89 -9.04 5.57
N PHE A 78 14.10 -9.49 5.93
CA PHE A 78 14.35 -10.78 6.61
C PHE A 78 15.01 -10.55 7.97
N VAL A 79 14.30 -9.80 8.83
CA VAL A 79 14.79 -9.37 10.16
C VAL A 79 14.21 -10.23 11.28
N LYS A 80 14.78 -10.11 12.48
CA LYS A 80 14.26 -10.76 13.69
C LYS A 80 12.82 -10.30 13.96
N GLY A 81 11.91 -11.24 14.23
CA GLY A 81 10.50 -10.99 14.54
C GLY A 81 9.52 -11.43 13.48
N ILE A 82 10.02 -11.92 12.33
CA ILE A 82 9.17 -12.61 11.35
C ILE A 82 8.84 -14.00 11.92
N ASP A 83 7.58 -14.41 11.75
CA ASP A 83 7.14 -15.77 12.07
C ASP A 83 7.95 -16.79 11.26
N SER A 84 8.39 -17.87 11.91
CA SER A 84 9.27 -18.87 11.30
C SER A 84 8.63 -19.63 10.13
N GLU A 85 7.30 -19.83 10.15
CA GLU A 85 6.59 -20.45 9.04
C GLU A 85 6.48 -19.49 7.85
N VAL A 86 6.26 -18.20 8.11
CA VAL A 86 6.26 -17.17 7.06
C VAL A 86 7.63 -17.11 6.39
N GLU A 87 8.70 -16.99 7.17
CA GLU A 87 10.06 -16.93 6.66
C GLU A 87 10.42 -18.17 5.83
N LYS A 88 10.08 -19.37 6.34
CA LYS A 88 10.31 -20.65 5.64
C LYS A 88 9.62 -20.69 4.28
N HIS A 89 8.32 -20.42 4.24
CA HIS A 89 7.56 -20.51 2.99
C HIS A 89 7.99 -19.48 1.94
N VAL A 90 8.37 -18.27 2.38
CA VAL A 90 8.91 -17.28 1.46
C VAL A 90 10.29 -17.70 0.91
N LYS A 91 11.17 -18.28 1.75
CA LYS A 91 12.45 -18.84 1.31
C LYS A 91 12.25 -20.01 0.35
N ASP A 92 11.29 -20.90 0.58
CA ASP A 92 10.92 -21.99 -0.31
C ASP A 92 10.45 -21.46 -1.68
N LEU A 93 9.68 -20.35 -1.70
CA LEU A 93 9.28 -19.70 -2.94
C LEU A 93 10.48 -19.08 -3.70
N ILE A 94 11.42 -18.48 -3.00
CA ILE A 94 12.66 -17.94 -3.59
C ILE A 94 13.45 -19.08 -4.24
N LYS A 95 13.60 -20.22 -3.55
CA LYS A 95 14.26 -21.41 -4.09
C LYS A 95 13.53 -21.96 -5.33
N LYS A 96 12.20 -21.99 -5.31
CA LYS A 96 11.40 -22.36 -6.49
C LYS A 96 11.67 -21.42 -7.67
N ALA A 97 11.82 -20.12 -7.44
CA ALA A 97 12.15 -19.16 -8.49
C ALA A 97 13.53 -19.44 -9.10
N GLU A 98 14.52 -19.77 -8.27
CA GLU A 98 15.87 -20.18 -8.70
C GLU A 98 15.84 -21.47 -9.52
N GLU A 99 15.11 -22.50 -9.09
CA GLU A 99 14.90 -23.76 -9.81
C GLU A 99 14.23 -23.53 -11.17
N LEU A 100 13.38 -22.52 -11.31
CA LEU A 100 12.77 -22.10 -12.58
C LEU A 100 13.74 -21.25 -13.44
N GLY A 101 14.95 -20.99 -12.97
CA GLY A 101 16.04 -20.37 -13.72
C GLY A 101 16.22 -18.88 -13.47
N ALA A 102 15.60 -18.30 -12.44
CA ALA A 102 15.86 -16.92 -12.02
C ALA A 102 17.25 -16.80 -11.37
N GLU A 103 17.89 -15.66 -11.55
CA GLU A 103 19.11 -15.26 -10.82
C GLU A 103 18.68 -14.52 -9.53
N ILE A 104 19.05 -15.07 -8.37
CA ILE A 104 18.73 -14.48 -7.07
C ILE A 104 19.90 -13.59 -6.61
N ILE A 105 19.58 -12.33 -6.28
CA ILE A 105 20.56 -11.30 -5.92
C ILE A 105 20.16 -10.68 -4.58
N GLU A 106 21.06 -10.70 -3.60
CA GLU A 106 20.82 -9.95 -2.36
C GLU A 106 20.97 -8.45 -2.64
N VAL A 107 20.00 -7.65 -2.16
CA VAL A 107 19.98 -6.21 -2.34
C VAL A 107 19.71 -5.49 -1.01
N SER A 108 19.88 -4.17 -0.98
CA SER A 108 19.66 -3.37 0.23
C SER A 108 18.76 -2.18 -0.05
N LEU A 109 17.79 -1.96 0.84
CA LEU A 109 16.84 -0.85 0.86
C LEU A 109 16.93 -0.11 2.22
N PRO A 110 18.05 0.56 2.52
CA PRO A 110 18.41 1.00 3.87
C PRO A 110 17.41 1.98 4.49
N HIS A 111 16.69 2.80 3.67
CA HIS A 111 15.75 3.76 4.21
C HIS A 111 14.36 3.17 4.50
N THR A 112 14.11 1.89 4.17
CA THR A 112 12.82 1.25 4.46
C THR A 112 12.58 1.06 5.96
N GLU A 113 13.61 1.09 6.79
CA GLU A 113 13.48 1.10 8.26
C GLU A 113 12.66 2.30 8.78
N TYR A 114 12.66 3.42 8.06
CA TYR A 114 11.91 4.63 8.41
C TYR A 114 10.48 4.65 7.84
N ALA A 115 10.13 3.70 6.98
CA ALA A 115 8.89 3.76 6.19
C ALA A 115 7.64 3.83 7.07
N LEU A 116 7.59 3.03 8.13
CA LEU A 116 6.45 3.03 9.05
C LEU A 116 6.26 4.41 9.70
N SER A 117 7.32 5.00 10.22
CA SER A 117 7.29 6.34 10.81
C SER A 117 6.88 7.41 9.80
N VAL A 118 7.42 7.35 8.58
CA VAL A 118 7.08 8.25 7.48
C VAL A 118 5.60 8.15 7.10
N TYR A 119 5.08 6.93 7.00
CA TYR A 119 3.68 6.68 6.70
C TYR A 119 2.76 7.27 7.76
N TYR A 120 3.04 7.02 9.06
CA TYR A 120 2.22 7.53 10.17
C TYR A 120 2.33 9.04 10.41
N ILE A 121 3.18 9.72 9.67
CA ILE A 121 3.22 11.19 9.58
C ILE A 121 2.42 11.67 8.36
N ILE A 122 2.71 11.13 7.17
CA ILE A 122 2.12 11.60 5.91
C ILE A 122 0.63 11.24 5.83
N GLN A 123 0.28 9.99 6.12
CA GLN A 123 -1.09 9.51 5.97
C GLN A 123 -2.07 10.26 6.88
N PRO A 124 -1.82 10.47 8.19
CA PRO A 124 -2.72 11.27 9.02
C PRO A 124 -2.77 12.74 8.60
N ALA A 125 -1.65 13.32 8.16
CA ALA A 125 -1.62 14.70 7.65
C ALA A 125 -2.56 14.86 6.46
N GLU A 126 -2.46 14.00 5.46
CA GLU A 126 -3.33 14.01 4.28
C GLU A 126 -4.79 13.67 4.63
N ALA A 127 -5.01 12.68 5.52
CA ALA A 127 -6.34 12.31 5.99
C ALA A 127 -7.03 13.48 6.70
N SER A 128 -6.34 14.25 7.54
CA SER A 128 -6.91 15.42 8.22
C SER A 128 -7.40 16.47 7.23
N ALA A 129 -6.65 16.71 6.16
CA ALA A 129 -7.01 17.66 5.10
C ALA A 129 -8.15 17.12 4.22
N ASN A 130 -8.08 15.86 3.78
CA ASN A 130 -9.08 15.26 2.90
C ASN A 130 -10.44 15.08 3.60
N LEU A 131 -10.45 14.61 4.84
CA LEU A 131 -11.68 14.36 5.59
C LEU A 131 -12.29 15.63 6.19
N ALA A 132 -11.62 16.79 6.09
CA ALA A 132 -12.17 18.09 6.50
C ALA A 132 -13.46 18.45 5.71
N ARG A 133 -13.60 17.95 4.48
CA ARG A 133 -14.79 18.18 3.64
C ARG A 133 -16.08 17.53 4.15
N TYR A 134 -15.97 16.53 5.03
CA TYR A 134 -17.13 15.84 5.61
C TYR A 134 -17.58 16.59 6.88
N ASP A 135 -18.32 17.65 6.66
CA ASP A 135 -18.72 18.65 7.66
C ASP A 135 -20.22 18.58 8.02
N GLY A 136 -21.01 17.78 7.28
CA GLY A 136 -22.46 17.69 7.44
C GLY A 136 -23.26 18.77 6.72
N VAL A 137 -22.59 19.68 5.98
CA VAL A 137 -23.24 20.71 5.16
C VAL A 137 -23.26 20.31 3.70
N ARG A 138 -22.07 20.08 3.11
CA ARG A 138 -21.93 19.66 1.71
C ARG A 138 -21.93 18.15 1.56
N TYR A 139 -21.26 17.47 2.48
CA TYR A 139 -21.03 16.03 2.44
C TYR A 139 -21.28 15.40 3.81
N GLY A 140 -21.83 14.19 3.78
CA GLY A 140 -22.16 13.43 4.98
C GLY A 140 -23.62 13.66 5.44
N GLN A 141 -24.02 12.95 6.49
CA GLN A 141 -25.34 13.12 7.08
C GLN A 141 -25.35 14.37 7.97
N GLN A 142 -26.34 15.21 7.80
CA GLN A 142 -26.60 16.33 8.69
C GLN A 142 -27.00 15.83 10.07
N CYS A 143 -26.41 16.39 11.09
CA CYS A 143 -26.74 16.11 12.48
C CYS A 143 -27.12 17.40 13.19
N GLY A 144 -28.41 17.54 13.49
CA GLY A 144 -28.90 18.60 14.37
C GLY A 144 -29.39 19.88 13.68
N LEU A 145 -29.71 19.84 12.37
CA LEU A 145 -30.52 20.89 11.74
C LEU A 145 -31.96 20.39 11.62
N THR A 146 -32.85 20.97 12.38
CA THR A 146 -34.29 20.99 12.02
C THR A 146 -34.52 22.08 10.97
N PRO A 147 -35.61 22.04 10.18
CA PRO A 147 -35.94 23.13 9.25
C PRO A 147 -36.07 24.52 9.93
N ALA A 148 -36.26 24.55 11.25
CA ALA A 148 -36.24 25.77 12.06
C ALA A 148 -34.83 26.31 12.38
N ASP A 149 -33.80 25.47 12.32
CA ASP A 149 -32.40 25.82 12.66
C ASP A 149 -31.63 26.40 11.46
N THR A 150 -32.27 26.56 10.30
CA THR A 150 -31.65 27.18 9.10
C THR A 150 -31.53 28.71 9.21
N GLN A 151 -31.93 29.30 10.32
CA GLN A 151 -31.64 30.70 10.60
C GLN A 151 -30.25 30.85 11.22
N THR A 152 -29.33 31.16 10.41
CA THR A 152 -28.04 31.88 10.46
C THR A 152 -27.52 32.31 11.84
N ASP A 153 -27.24 31.35 12.71
CA ASP A 153 -26.36 31.58 13.85
C ASP A 153 -25.03 30.83 13.62
N ALA A 154 -23.90 31.52 13.65
CA ALA A 154 -22.59 30.89 13.47
C ALA A 154 -22.35 29.76 14.48
N ASP A 155 -22.92 29.85 15.67
CA ASP A 155 -22.89 28.81 16.69
C ASP A 155 -23.65 27.56 16.27
N ASN A 156 -24.74 27.66 15.52
CA ASN A 156 -25.45 26.51 14.97
C ASN A 156 -24.63 25.79 13.93
N LEU A 157 -23.91 26.49 13.04
CA LEU A 157 -23.04 25.88 12.04
C LEU A 157 -21.87 25.12 12.67
N ILE A 158 -21.22 25.70 13.67
CA ILE A 158 -20.14 25.04 14.43
C ILE A 158 -20.67 23.78 15.14
N ASN A 159 -21.88 23.83 15.68
CA ASN A 159 -22.50 22.66 16.32
C ASN A 159 -22.83 21.56 15.31
N VAL A 160 -23.30 21.89 14.10
CA VAL A 160 -23.49 20.93 13.01
C VAL A 160 -22.20 20.23 12.69
N TYR A 161 -21.08 20.95 12.50
CA TYR A 161 -19.78 20.37 12.24
C TYR A 161 -19.33 19.45 13.36
N LYS A 162 -19.39 19.90 14.62
CA LYS A 162 -18.98 19.12 15.80
C LYS A 162 -19.81 17.84 15.92
N ASN A 163 -21.14 17.95 15.84
CA ASN A 163 -22.05 16.84 16.03
C ASN A 163 -21.93 15.81 14.91
N THR A 164 -21.84 16.25 13.64
CA THR A 164 -21.63 15.38 12.49
C THR A 164 -20.34 14.59 12.62
N ARG A 165 -19.24 15.27 12.90
CA ARG A 165 -17.93 14.63 13.04
C ARG A 165 -17.85 13.75 14.28
N ALA A 166 -18.47 14.14 15.38
CA ALA A 166 -18.54 13.34 16.60
C ALA A 166 -19.32 12.03 16.39
N LYS A 167 -20.45 12.10 15.68
CA LYS A 167 -21.37 10.96 15.50
C LYS A 167 -20.91 9.99 14.39
N PHE A 168 -20.45 10.51 13.25
CA PHE A 168 -20.24 9.72 12.03
C PHE A 168 -18.80 9.36 11.72
N LEU A 169 -17.81 9.94 12.41
CA LEU A 169 -16.41 9.53 12.30
C LEU A 169 -16.07 8.54 13.41
N GLY A 170 -15.54 7.38 13.01
CA GLY A 170 -15.10 6.35 13.98
C GLY A 170 -13.88 6.78 14.81
N PRO A 171 -13.57 6.08 15.90
CA PRO A 171 -12.47 6.45 16.81
C PRO A 171 -11.11 6.54 16.11
N GLU A 172 -10.78 5.58 15.25
CA GLU A 172 -9.51 5.57 14.51
C GLU A 172 -9.41 6.74 13.53
N VAL A 173 -10.48 7.06 12.81
CA VAL A 173 -10.52 8.21 11.89
C VAL A 173 -10.29 9.51 12.67
N LYS A 174 -10.94 9.68 13.83
CA LYS A 174 -10.73 10.84 14.71
C LYS A 174 -9.28 10.95 15.17
N ARG A 175 -8.67 9.83 15.59
CA ARG A 175 -7.25 9.78 16.01
C ARG A 175 -6.35 10.27 14.88
N ARG A 176 -6.52 9.78 13.65
CA ARG A 176 -5.72 10.19 12.48
C ARG A 176 -5.92 11.66 12.14
N ILE A 177 -7.14 12.17 12.20
CA ILE A 177 -7.42 13.60 11.99
C ILE A 177 -6.70 14.46 13.04
N MET A 178 -6.72 14.06 14.31
CA MET A 178 -6.04 14.81 15.39
C MET A 178 -4.53 14.80 15.19
N LEU A 179 -3.93 13.64 14.91
CA LEU A 179 -2.50 13.51 14.63
C LEU A 179 -2.10 14.34 13.40
N GLY A 180 -2.88 14.26 12.32
CA GLY A 180 -2.60 15.01 11.09
C GLY A 180 -2.69 16.51 11.28
N THR A 181 -3.70 17.00 12.01
CA THR A 181 -3.83 18.41 12.36
C THR A 181 -2.64 18.90 13.18
N TYR A 182 -2.17 18.09 14.13
CA TYR A 182 -0.99 18.40 14.92
C TYR A 182 0.27 18.50 14.04
N VAL A 183 0.51 17.50 13.21
CA VAL A 183 1.67 17.45 12.31
C VAL A 183 1.72 18.61 11.32
N LEU A 184 0.54 19.10 10.87
CA LEU A 184 0.43 20.22 9.93
C LEU A 184 0.40 21.60 10.63
N SER A 185 0.37 21.66 11.96
CA SER A 185 0.31 22.93 12.68
C SER A 185 1.63 23.70 12.61
N ALA A 186 1.55 25.01 12.87
CA ALA A 186 2.72 25.89 12.86
C ALA A 186 3.81 25.41 13.83
N GLY A 187 5.05 25.38 13.37
CA GLY A 187 6.20 24.89 14.14
C GLY A 187 6.45 23.38 14.03
N TYR A 188 5.43 22.58 13.67
CA TYR A 188 5.58 21.13 13.53
C TYR A 188 5.66 20.66 12.07
N PHE A 189 5.13 21.45 11.13
CA PHE A 189 5.13 21.13 9.71
C PHE A 189 6.54 20.83 9.16
N ASP A 190 7.51 21.72 9.42
CA ASP A 190 8.89 21.54 8.95
C ASP A 190 9.59 20.38 9.67
N ALA A 191 9.34 20.25 10.98
CA ALA A 191 9.97 19.22 11.81
C ALA A 191 9.49 17.80 11.48
N TYR A 192 8.23 17.63 11.09
CA TYR A 192 7.61 16.33 10.86
C TYR A 192 7.22 16.09 9.40
N TYR A 193 6.26 16.85 8.86
CA TYR A 193 5.70 16.55 7.53
C TYR A 193 6.74 16.72 6.42
N LYS A 194 7.43 17.84 6.40
CA LYS A 194 8.47 18.11 5.40
C LYS A 194 9.62 17.12 5.49
N LYS A 195 10.05 16.80 6.71
CA LYS A 195 11.09 15.77 6.92
C LYS A 195 10.62 14.39 6.46
N ALA A 196 9.38 14.01 6.74
CA ALA A 196 8.82 12.74 6.27
C ALA A 196 8.76 12.67 4.74
N GLN A 197 8.41 13.77 4.04
CA GLN A 197 8.46 13.83 2.58
C GLN A 197 9.89 13.70 2.03
N GLN A 198 10.89 14.26 2.70
CA GLN A 198 12.29 14.08 2.32
C GLN A 198 12.73 12.61 2.46
N VAL A 199 12.39 11.95 3.59
CA VAL A 199 12.71 10.53 3.79
C VAL A 199 11.93 9.65 2.81
N ARG A 200 10.68 9.98 2.50
CA ARG A 200 9.92 9.30 1.43
C ARG A 200 10.67 9.34 0.09
N THR A 201 11.30 10.46 -0.22
CA THR A 201 12.12 10.58 -1.45
C THR A 201 13.32 9.63 -1.41
N LEU A 202 14.00 9.50 -0.26
CA LEU A 202 15.13 8.56 -0.09
C LEU A 202 14.67 7.11 -0.24
N ILE A 203 13.53 6.73 0.35
CA ILE A 203 12.94 5.39 0.15
C ILE A 203 12.71 5.12 -1.34
N ARG A 204 12.16 6.09 -2.06
CA ARG A 204 11.91 5.96 -3.50
C ARG A 204 13.20 5.83 -4.31
N GLU A 205 14.25 6.55 -3.96
CA GLU A 205 15.56 6.45 -4.62
C GLU A 205 16.25 5.10 -4.33
N ASP A 206 16.08 4.50 -3.14
CA ASP A 206 16.54 3.13 -2.86
C ASP A 206 15.94 2.14 -3.86
N PHE A 207 14.61 2.14 -4.02
CA PHE A 207 13.95 1.28 -4.99
C PHE A 207 14.42 1.54 -6.43
N LYS A 208 14.57 2.80 -6.82
CA LYS A 208 15.06 3.16 -8.14
C LYS A 208 16.46 2.62 -8.41
N LYS A 209 17.36 2.70 -7.42
CA LYS A 209 18.71 2.13 -7.50
C LYS A 209 18.64 0.62 -7.64
N VAL A 210 17.89 -0.06 -6.79
CA VAL A 210 17.77 -1.52 -6.81
C VAL A 210 17.18 -2.01 -8.12
N PHE A 211 16.16 -1.36 -8.68
CA PHE A 211 15.60 -1.72 -9.99
C PHE A 211 16.49 -1.39 -11.19
N SER A 212 17.65 -0.75 -10.99
CA SER A 212 18.68 -0.70 -12.03
C SER A 212 19.55 -1.97 -12.09
N GLU A 213 19.50 -2.81 -11.04
CA GLU A 213 20.30 -4.02 -10.89
C GLU A 213 19.46 -5.30 -11.05
N VAL A 214 18.17 -5.24 -10.64
CA VAL A 214 17.23 -6.38 -10.66
C VAL A 214 15.92 -6.05 -11.37
N ASP A 215 15.22 -7.07 -11.83
CA ASP A 215 13.95 -6.92 -12.55
C ASP A 215 12.75 -6.82 -11.58
N LEU A 216 12.75 -7.56 -10.47
CA LEU A 216 11.73 -7.52 -9.43
C LEU A 216 12.30 -7.92 -8.07
N LEU A 217 11.51 -7.74 -7.00
CA LEU A 217 11.86 -8.17 -5.65
C LEU A 217 10.87 -9.22 -5.16
N ILE A 218 11.33 -10.12 -4.29
CA ILE A 218 10.49 -11.02 -3.49
C ILE A 218 10.70 -10.72 -2.02
N THR A 219 9.59 -10.53 -1.28
CA THR A 219 9.57 -10.26 0.16
C THR A 219 8.41 -11.01 0.83
N PRO A 220 8.40 -11.18 2.17
CA PRO A 220 7.18 -11.50 2.87
C PRO A 220 6.12 -10.40 2.65
N THR A 221 4.83 -10.77 2.62
CA THR A 221 3.74 -9.77 2.58
C THR A 221 3.50 -9.17 3.95
N THR A 222 3.44 -10.02 4.98
CA THR A 222 3.24 -9.64 6.39
C THR A 222 4.24 -10.41 7.26
N PRO A 223 4.60 -9.89 8.43
CA PRO A 223 5.53 -10.58 9.34
C PRO A 223 4.92 -11.80 10.00
N THR A 224 3.59 -11.86 10.13
CA THR A 224 2.87 -12.95 10.79
C THR A 224 1.74 -13.50 9.91
N PRO A 225 1.27 -14.72 10.13
CA PRO A 225 0.00 -15.20 9.59
C PRO A 225 -1.19 -14.39 10.13
N ALA A 226 -2.39 -14.66 9.62
CA ALA A 226 -3.60 -14.01 10.11
C ALA A 226 -3.80 -14.27 11.62
N PHE A 227 -4.09 -13.22 12.38
CA PHE A 227 -4.41 -13.25 13.80
C PHE A 227 -5.92 -13.24 14.02
N LYS A 228 -6.37 -13.59 15.25
CA LYS A 228 -7.79 -13.64 15.58
C LYS A 228 -8.43 -12.25 15.61
N ILE A 229 -9.69 -12.17 15.24
CA ILE A 229 -10.46 -10.92 15.32
C ILE A 229 -10.44 -10.40 16.75
N GLY A 230 -9.99 -9.16 16.92
CA GLY A 230 -9.90 -8.51 18.23
C GLY A 230 -8.57 -8.68 18.97
N GLU A 231 -7.69 -9.57 18.54
CA GLU A 231 -6.45 -9.91 19.27
C GLU A 231 -5.49 -8.73 19.42
N LYS A 232 -5.40 -7.85 18.43
CA LYS A 232 -4.46 -6.69 18.42
C LYS A 232 -5.13 -5.34 18.64
N ILE A 233 -6.42 -5.28 18.98
CA ILE A 233 -7.15 -4.00 19.13
C ILE A 233 -6.62 -3.15 20.29
N SER A 234 -6.13 -3.79 21.36
CA SER A 234 -5.64 -3.10 22.56
C SER A 234 -4.25 -2.49 22.40
N ASP A 235 -3.47 -2.93 21.40
CA ASP A 235 -2.13 -2.42 21.11
C ASP A 235 -2.01 -1.95 19.66
N PRO A 236 -2.23 -0.64 19.42
CA PRO A 236 -2.12 -0.08 18.07
C PRO A 236 -0.72 -0.25 17.45
N LEU A 237 0.35 -0.27 18.24
CA LEU A 237 1.71 -0.41 17.72
C LEU A 237 1.93 -1.81 17.12
N THR A 238 1.49 -2.86 17.83
CA THR A 238 1.56 -4.23 17.31
C THR A 238 0.74 -4.39 16.03
N MET A 239 -0.44 -3.73 15.94
CA MET A 239 -1.23 -3.71 14.72
C MET A 239 -0.48 -3.02 13.57
N TYR A 240 0.20 -1.91 13.84
CA TYR A 240 0.93 -1.14 12.83
C TYR A 240 2.16 -1.89 12.29
N LEU A 241 2.79 -2.73 13.11
CA LEU A 241 3.93 -3.53 12.68
C LEU A 241 3.55 -4.58 11.61
N GLU A 242 2.27 -4.97 11.50
CA GLU A 242 1.82 -5.87 10.43
C GLU A 242 1.97 -5.25 9.04
N ASP A 243 2.02 -3.93 8.93
CA ASP A 243 2.13 -3.21 7.66
C ASP A 243 3.59 -2.92 7.25
N ILE A 244 4.58 -3.36 8.05
CA ILE A 244 6.00 -2.97 7.89
C ILE A 244 6.56 -3.28 6.50
N PHE A 245 6.08 -4.35 5.85
CA PHE A 245 6.55 -4.79 4.54
C PHE A 245 5.78 -4.21 3.36
N THR A 246 4.57 -3.68 3.58
CA THR A 246 3.71 -3.13 2.52
C THR A 246 3.78 -1.61 2.44
N VAL A 247 4.01 -0.94 3.56
CA VAL A 247 4.11 0.52 3.64
C VAL A 247 5.21 1.12 2.74
N PRO A 248 6.43 0.57 2.67
CA PRO A 248 7.48 1.12 1.82
C PRO A 248 7.09 1.16 0.33
N ILE A 249 6.37 0.14 -0.13
CA ILE A 249 5.92 0.00 -1.51
C ILE A 249 4.89 1.08 -1.85
N ASN A 250 3.94 1.29 -0.93
CA ASN A 250 2.92 2.31 -1.07
C ASN A 250 3.54 3.72 -1.04
N LEU A 251 4.49 4.00 -0.14
CA LEU A 251 5.23 5.27 -0.09
C LEU A 251 6.00 5.55 -1.39
N ALA A 252 6.59 4.52 -1.99
CA ALA A 252 7.29 4.64 -3.26
C ALA A 252 6.34 4.73 -4.47
N GLY A 253 5.08 4.31 -4.33
CA GLY A 253 4.09 4.26 -5.41
C GLY A 253 4.35 3.15 -6.42
N LEU A 254 4.90 2.03 -5.97
CA LEU A 254 5.28 0.88 -6.78
C LEU A 254 4.12 -0.11 -6.97
N PRO A 255 4.11 -0.86 -8.07
CA PRO A 255 3.22 -2.01 -8.21
C PRO A 255 3.75 -3.20 -7.41
N ALA A 256 2.83 -3.91 -6.75
CA ALA A 256 3.14 -5.16 -6.09
C ALA A 256 1.94 -6.11 -6.11
N ILE A 257 2.21 -7.39 -5.98
CA ILE A 257 1.19 -8.43 -5.85
C ILE A 257 1.58 -9.40 -4.74
N SER A 258 0.65 -9.73 -3.86
CA SER A 258 0.81 -10.83 -2.91
C SER A 258 0.28 -12.12 -3.53
N ILE A 259 1.11 -13.15 -3.56
CA ILE A 259 0.75 -14.47 -4.08
C ILE A 259 0.82 -15.51 -2.96
N PRO A 260 -0.06 -16.54 -2.96
CA PRO A 260 0.03 -17.62 -1.98
C PRO A 260 1.33 -18.41 -2.19
N CYS A 261 2.10 -18.60 -1.10
CA CYS A 261 3.35 -19.36 -1.11
C CYS A 261 3.32 -20.59 -0.19
N GLY A 262 2.30 -20.74 0.64
CA GLY A 262 2.13 -21.88 1.54
C GLY A 262 0.99 -21.69 2.54
N LYS A 263 0.96 -22.59 3.52
CA LYS A 263 0.03 -22.55 4.66
C LYS A 263 0.79 -22.88 5.93
N THR A 264 0.36 -22.29 7.05
CA THR A 264 0.84 -22.69 8.38
C THR A 264 0.41 -24.14 8.69
N GLU A 265 1.00 -24.74 9.72
CA GLU A 265 0.55 -26.04 10.26
C GLU A 265 -0.93 -25.99 10.70
N SER A 266 -1.43 -24.82 11.12
CA SER A 266 -2.84 -24.58 11.44
C SER A 266 -3.75 -24.35 10.22
N GLY A 267 -3.20 -24.35 8.99
CA GLY A 267 -3.93 -24.18 7.73
C GLY A 267 -4.17 -22.75 7.29
N LEU A 268 -3.60 -21.74 7.98
CA LEU A 268 -3.71 -20.34 7.58
C LEU A 268 -2.84 -20.05 6.34
N PRO A 269 -3.32 -19.28 5.35
CA PRO A 269 -2.54 -18.97 4.15
C PRO A 269 -1.37 -18.03 4.47
N ILE A 270 -0.24 -18.24 3.78
CA ILE A 270 0.94 -17.38 3.81
C ILE A 270 1.14 -16.78 2.43
N GLY A 271 1.39 -15.47 2.37
CA GLY A 271 1.64 -14.72 1.15
C GLY A 271 3.09 -14.24 1.02
N ALA A 272 3.64 -14.35 -0.19
CA ALA A 272 4.84 -13.66 -0.59
C ALA A 272 4.49 -12.49 -1.50
N GLN A 273 5.20 -11.37 -1.34
CA GLN A 273 5.00 -10.16 -2.13
C GLN A 273 6.02 -10.10 -3.26
N LEU A 274 5.54 -9.95 -4.50
CA LEU A 274 6.35 -9.60 -5.65
C LEU A 274 6.23 -8.10 -5.88
N ILE A 275 7.35 -7.39 -5.96
CA ILE A 275 7.39 -5.94 -6.15
C ILE A 275 8.11 -5.65 -7.46
N GLY A 276 7.51 -4.86 -8.34
CA GLY A 276 8.08 -4.48 -9.63
C GLY A 276 8.46 -3.01 -9.74
N PRO A 277 9.26 -2.66 -10.75
CA PRO A 277 9.46 -1.28 -11.14
C PRO A 277 8.13 -0.62 -11.53
N TRP A 278 8.08 0.70 -11.49
CA TRP A 278 6.90 1.46 -11.92
C TRP A 278 6.45 1.06 -13.33
N TRP A 279 5.16 0.87 -13.51
CA TRP A 279 4.53 0.54 -14.79
C TRP A 279 4.88 -0.85 -15.34
N GLN A 280 5.35 -1.77 -14.49
CA GLN A 280 5.73 -3.13 -14.90
C GLN A 280 4.79 -4.21 -14.31
N GLU A 281 3.50 -3.92 -14.18
CA GLU A 281 2.49 -4.84 -13.64
C GLU A 281 2.43 -6.16 -14.43
N GLU A 282 2.60 -6.10 -15.74
CA GLU A 282 2.60 -7.32 -16.58
C GLU A 282 3.70 -8.31 -16.19
N MET A 283 4.86 -7.81 -15.77
CA MET A 283 5.95 -8.66 -15.28
C MET A 283 5.57 -9.36 -13.97
N LEU A 284 4.91 -8.64 -13.06
CA LEU A 284 4.43 -9.20 -11.80
C LEU A 284 3.41 -10.32 -12.03
N PHE A 285 2.44 -10.11 -12.92
CA PHE A 285 1.45 -11.14 -13.25
C PHE A 285 2.10 -12.38 -13.85
N ARG A 286 2.98 -12.23 -14.83
CA ARG A 286 3.66 -13.37 -15.46
C ARG A 286 4.55 -14.15 -14.51
N THR A 287 5.25 -13.46 -13.61
CA THR A 287 6.07 -14.10 -12.58
C THR A 287 5.18 -14.76 -11.54
N GLY A 288 4.14 -14.08 -11.09
CA GLY A 288 3.19 -14.58 -10.11
C GLY A 288 2.48 -15.85 -10.57
N GLU A 289 1.99 -15.91 -11.81
CA GLU A 289 1.35 -17.12 -12.39
C GLU A 289 2.25 -18.37 -12.35
N LYS A 290 3.58 -18.19 -12.41
CA LYS A 290 4.55 -19.29 -12.35
C LYS A 290 4.91 -19.69 -10.92
N LEU A 291 4.87 -18.74 -10.01
CA LEU A 291 5.30 -18.93 -8.65
C LEU A 291 4.15 -19.27 -7.70
N GLU A 292 2.92 -18.80 -7.96
CA GLU A 292 1.80 -19.07 -7.07
C GLU A 292 1.64 -20.57 -6.76
N THR A 293 1.38 -20.86 -5.49
CA THR A 293 1.07 -22.22 -5.06
C THR A 293 -0.42 -22.45 -5.24
N ARG A 294 -0.80 -23.26 -6.21
CA ARG A 294 -2.21 -23.66 -6.40
C ARG A 294 -2.62 -24.58 -5.26
N ASN A 295 -3.63 -24.20 -4.53
CA ASN A 295 -4.25 -25.00 -3.46
C ASN A 295 -5.13 -26.11 -4.05
#